data_ddcbb7d419e35b469ac7e1f5deb2b3ff
#
_entry.id   ddcbb7d419e35b469ac7e1f5deb2b3ff
#
_cell.length_a   1.000
_cell.length_b   1.000
_cell.length_c   1.000
_cell.angle_alpha   90.00
_cell.angle_beta   90.00
_cell.angle_gamma   90.00
#
_symmetry.space_group_name_H-M   'P 1'
#
loop_
_entity.id
_entity.type
_entity.pdbx_description
1 polymer ?
#
loop_
_entity_poly.entity_id
_entity_poly.type
_entity_poly.pdbx_seq_one_letter_code
_entity_poly.pdbx_strand_id
1 'polypeptide(L)'
;MAQHHIRRHEGHWPAHAEACDFYRDPDEQRVITASYAVRVEREWRLSRPLVGEALHPQLRVQRLSCHVARPRLARLLMHVVTEAGLQRIGEDAAVPDFPEQVQALWTAAGSVNLDVKASLRHFLCTSVTRMPALIERLEQVRPGRFVNNRPHGILIVRLAGIAEGELFPLAGDPIAVRGRVAVFGENPEQCRAAPLQPPYLAACVVARAASDEAVAVLSAYVHPGASRGHMLLIDSDYERQTLAQLRSVQSWLRRRCGVLTTIDKPLFDLRPPASTDDAPRPPLIPDFLVG
;
A
#
# COMPACT_ATOMS: atom_id res chain seq x y z
N MET A 1 -16.88 -22.80 -13.22
CA MET A 1 -18.02 -21.92 -13.54
C MET A 1 -17.45 -20.58 -13.97
N ALA A 2 -17.82 -20.08 -15.16
CA ALA A 2 -17.37 -18.77 -15.61
C ALA A 2 -18.06 -17.70 -14.74
N GLN A 3 -17.31 -16.88 -14.04
CA GLN A 3 -17.86 -15.69 -13.37
C GLN A 3 -18.14 -14.63 -14.42
N HIS A 4 -19.40 -14.31 -14.64
CA HIS A 4 -19.79 -13.20 -15.47
C HIS A 4 -19.64 -11.90 -14.66
N HIS A 5 -18.72 -11.04 -15.07
CA HIS A 5 -18.59 -9.71 -14.51
C HIS A 5 -19.42 -8.72 -15.32
N ILE A 6 -20.38 -8.08 -14.70
CA ILE A 6 -21.05 -6.92 -15.29
C ILE A 6 -20.13 -5.71 -15.03
N ARG A 7 -19.52 -5.19 -16.09
CA ARG A 7 -18.67 -4.01 -16.04
C ARG A 7 -19.42 -2.81 -16.59
N ARG A 8 -19.42 -1.70 -15.87
CA ARG A 8 -19.94 -0.44 -16.37
C ARG A 8 -19.05 0.04 -17.53
N HIS A 9 -19.61 0.19 -18.72
CA HIS A 9 -18.89 0.80 -19.83
C HIS A 9 -18.77 2.30 -19.64
N GLU A 10 -17.57 2.85 -19.90
CA GLU A 10 -17.36 4.30 -19.96
C GLU A 10 -18.29 4.91 -21.02
N GLY A 11 -18.96 5.99 -20.68
CA GLY A 11 -19.84 6.71 -21.60
C GLY A 11 -21.34 6.35 -21.53
N HIS A 12 -21.77 5.38 -20.74
CA HIS A 12 -23.20 5.13 -20.53
C HIS A 12 -23.80 6.10 -19.51
N TRP A 13 -24.61 7.03 -20.00
CA TRP A 13 -25.55 7.86 -19.26
C TRP A 13 -26.96 7.36 -19.53
N PRO A 14 -27.88 7.44 -18.58
CA PRO A 14 -27.82 8.14 -17.30
C PRO A 14 -27.07 7.39 -16.20
N ALA A 15 -26.67 8.12 -15.14
CA ALA A 15 -26.16 7.54 -13.91
C ALA A 15 -27.20 6.55 -13.35
N HIS A 16 -26.75 5.49 -12.66
CA HIS A 16 -27.66 4.60 -11.97
C HIS A 16 -28.51 5.39 -10.97
N ALA A 17 -29.80 5.01 -10.85
CA ALA A 17 -30.66 5.59 -9.82
C ALA A 17 -30.10 5.26 -8.42
N GLU A 18 -30.35 6.12 -7.43
CA GLU A 18 -29.85 5.96 -6.05
C GLU A 18 -30.22 4.60 -5.43
N ALA A 19 -31.36 4.04 -5.82
CA ALA A 19 -31.80 2.72 -5.35
C ALA A 19 -31.13 1.54 -6.07
N CYS A 20 -30.23 1.77 -7.01
CA CYS A 20 -29.52 0.72 -7.75
C CYS A 20 -28.27 0.28 -6.99
N ASP A 21 -28.02 -1.02 -6.87
CA ASP A 21 -26.81 -1.58 -6.22
C ASP A 21 -25.51 -1.11 -6.86
N PHE A 22 -25.54 -0.66 -8.10
CA PHE A 22 -24.41 -0.10 -8.83
C PHE A 22 -24.33 1.43 -8.75
N TYR A 23 -25.22 2.08 -8.02
CA TYR A 23 -25.15 3.52 -7.77
C TYR A 23 -23.88 3.84 -6.95
N ARG A 24 -23.27 4.94 -7.28
CA ARG A 24 -22.18 5.53 -6.49
C ARG A 24 -22.41 7.02 -6.39
N ASP A 25 -22.39 7.53 -5.19
CA ASP A 25 -22.43 8.96 -4.92
C ASP A 25 -21.26 9.65 -5.66
N PRO A 26 -21.52 10.71 -6.45
CA PRO A 26 -20.48 11.41 -7.20
C PRO A 26 -19.37 11.98 -6.31
N ASP A 27 -19.67 12.44 -5.10
CA ASP A 27 -18.70 13.00 -4.19
C ASP A 27 -17.84 11.89 -3.56
N GLU A 28 -18.46 10.77 -3.18
CA GLU A 28 -17.74 9.56 -2.76
C GLU A 28 -16.82 9.06 -3.87
N GLN A 29 -17.32 8.99 -5.11
CA GLN A 29 -16.52 8.59 -6.27
C GLN A 29 -15.33 9.53 -6.51
N ARG A 30 -15.50 10.84 -6.33
CA ARG A 30 -14.39 11.82 -6.40
C ARG A 30 -13.32 11.55 -5.35
N VAL A 31 -13.72 11.30 -4.11
CA VAL A 31 -12.79 10.99 -3.01
C VAL A 31 -12.02 9.71 -3.29
N ILE A 32 -12.71 8.67 -3.75
CA ILE A 32 -12.09 7.40 -4.12
C ILE A 32 -11.09 7.64 -5.25
N THR A 33 -11.50 8.24 -6.37
CA THR A 33 -10.64 8.52 -7.53
C THR A 33 -9.42 9.34 -7.12
N ALA A 34 -9.62 10.39 -6.33
CA ALA A 34 -8.52 11.22 -5.83
C ALA A 34 -7.52 10.44 -4.97
N SER A 35 -7.94 9.35 -4.30
CA SER A 35 -7.04 8.52 -3.50
C SER A 35 -6.09 7.65 -4.33
N TYR A 36 -6.38 7.47 -5.62
CA TYR A 36 -5.53 6.74 -6.57
C TYR A 36 -4.60 7.66 -7.38
N ALA A 37 -4.81 8.97 -7.34
CA ALA A 37 -3.93 9.90 -8.02
C ALA A 37 -2.54 9.95 -7.36
N VAL A 38 -1.50 10.08 -8.16
CA VAL A 38 -0.17 10.45 -7.67
C VAL A 38 -0.26 11.86 -7.09
N ARG A 39 -0.03 11.98 -5.79
CA ARG A 39 -0.08 13.29 -5.13
C ARG A 39 1.30 13.84 -4.85
N VAL A 40 1.40 15.16 -4.94
CA VAL A 40 2.61 15.91 -4.68
C VAL A 40 2.91 15.98 -3.17
N GLU A 41 4.17 16.11 -2.84
CA GLU A 41 4.91 16.06 -1.57
C GLU A 41 4.24 16.61 -0.30
N ARG A 42 3.29 17.53 -0.40
CA ARG A 42 2.65 18.18 0.78
C ARG A 42 1.78 17.24 1.62
N GLU A 43 1.48 16.07 1.10
CA GLU A 43 0.58 15.13 1.75
C GLU A 43 1.24 14.34 2.89
N TRP A 44 2.55 14.14 2.81
CA TRP A 44 3.28 13.28 3.74
C TRP A 44 3.75 13.97 5.03
N ARG A 45 3.24 15.17 5.32
CA ARG A 45 3.65 15.91 6.51
C ARG A 45 3.38 15.09 7.78
N LEU A 46 4.39 15.00 8.65
CA LEU A 46 4.29 14.36 9.97
C LEU A 46 3.29 15.05 10.91
N SER A 47 2.94 16.30 10.62
CA SER A 47 1.90 17.05 11.35
C SER A 47 0.48 16.61 11.01
N ARG A 48 0.28 15.67 10.09
CA ARG A 48 -1.02 15.09 9.74
C ARG A 48 -1.04 13.61 10.06
N PRO A 49 -2.13 13.05 10.63
CA PRO A 49 -2.21 11.63 10.90
C PRO A 49 -2.07 10.82 9.61
N LEU A 50 -1.20 9.80 9.61
CA LEU A 50 -1.03 8.87 8.50
C LEU A 50 -2.15 7.83 8.44
N VAL A 51 -2.79 7.61 9.58
CA VAL A 51 -4.01 6.79 9.70
C VAL A 51 -5.06 7.68 10.34
N GLY A 52 -6.31 7.64 9.82
CA GLY A 52 -7.42 8.38 10.41
C GLY A 52 -7.51 8.12 11.91
N GLU A 53 -7.69 9.18 12.67
CA GLU A 53 -7.75 9.14 14.13
C GLU A 53 -8.85 8.20 14.62
N ALA A 54 -8.49 6.99 14.95
CA ALA A 54 -9.26 6.18 15.85
C ALA A 54 -8.32 5.74 16.97
N LEU A 55 -8.06 6.67 17.87
CA LEU A 55 -7.45 6.40 19.19
C LEU A 55 -8.42 5.63 20.11
N HIS A 56 -9.26 4.76 19.53
CA HIS A 56 -10.08 3.86 20.32
C HIS A 56 -9.31 2.57 20.59
N PRO A 57 -9.26 2.14 21.87
CA PRO A 57 -8.48 0.99 22.31
C PRO A 57 -9.01 -0.38 21.83
N GLN A 58 -10.00 -0.41 20.96
CA GLN A 58 -10.49 -1.64 20.38
C GLN A 58 -9.75 -1.93 19.08
N LEU A 59 -8.92 -2.95 19.11
CA LEU A 59 -8.33 -3.58 17.95
C LEU A 59 -9.43 -3.87 16.90
N ARG A 60 -9.45 -3.12 15.83
CA ARG A 60 -10.34 -3.38 14.70
C ARG A 60 -9.49 -3.65 13.47
N VAL A 61 -9.43 -4.91 13.07
CA VAL A 61 -9.00 -5.26 11.72
C VAL A 61 -10.10 -4.81 10.78
N GLN A 62 -9.80 -3.82 9.95
CA GLN A 62 -10.70 -3.36 8.91
C GLN A 62 -10.18 -3.80 7.55
N ARG A 63 -10.98 -4.51 6.80
CA ARG A 63 -10.70 -4.80 5.39
C ARG A 63 -11.15 -3.64 4.52
N LEU A 64 -10.29 -3.27 3.59
CA LEU A 64 -10.51 -2.15 2.66
C LEU A 64 -10.66 -2.72 1.25
N SER A 65 -11.85 -2.65 0.69
CA SER A 65 -12.08 -2.99 -0.71
C SER A 65 -11.51 -1.91 -1.65
N CYS A 66 -11.39 -2.24 -2.93
CA CYS A 66 -11.02 -1.27 -3.98
C CYS A 66 -12.04 -0.13 -4.16
N HIS A 67 -13.21 -0.24 -3.52
CA HIS A 67 -14.27 0.77 -3.57
C HIS A 67 -14.19 1.78 -2.41
N VAL A 68 -13.16 1.72 -1.60
CA VAL A 68 -12.95 2.63 -0.47
C VAL A 68 -11.71 3.48 -0.74
N ALA A 69 -11.77 4.76 -0.37
CA ALA A 69 -10.62 5.65 -0.48
C ALA A 69 -9.41 5.08 0.27
N ARG A 70 -8.27 5.05 -0.41
CA ARG A 70 -7.02 4.54 0.16
C ARG A 70 -6.57 5.41 1.34
N PRO A 71 -6.31 4.85 2.51
CA PRO A 71 -5.77 5.60 3.63
C PRO A 71 -4.37 6.15 3.30
N ARG A 72 -3.97 7.23 3.97
CA ARG A 72 -2.67 7.88 3.71
C ARG A 72 -1.48 6.92 3.86
N LEU A 73 -1.53 6.02 4.84
CA LEU A 73 -0.48 5.02 5.06
C LEU A 73 -0.37 4.03 3.88
N ALA A 74 -1.52 3.61 3.30
CA ALA A 74 -1.55 2.80 2.08
C ALA A 74 -0.87 3.51 0.92
N ARG A 75 -1.22 4.78 0.72
CA ARG A 75 -0.68 5.61 -0.36
C ARG A 75 0.80 5.88 -0.18
N LEU A 76 1.27 6.07 1.06
CA LEU A 76 2.69 6.18 1.36
C LEU A 76 3.44 4.90 0.98
N LEU A 77 2.91 3.73 1.36
CA LEU A 77 3.49 2.44 1.00
C LEU A 77 3.59 2.29 -0.52
N MET A 78 2.49 2.52 -1.22
CA MET A 78 2.45 2.43 -2.68
C MET A 78 3.40 3.41 -3.36
N HIS A 79 3.48 4.65 -2.85
CA HIS A 79 4.40 5.65 -3.38
C HIS A 79 5.86 5.21 -3.22
N VAL A 80 6.26 4.77 -2.03
CA VAL A 80 7.64 4.31 -1.80
C VAL A 80 7.98 3.08 -2.62
N VAL A 81 7.05 2.13 -2.77
CA VAL A 81 7.22 0.93 -3.62
C VAL A 81 7.39 1.32 -5.08
N THR A 82 6.61 2.29 -5.57
CA THR A 82 6.71 2.81 -6.95
C THR A 82 8.03 3.54 -7.18
N GLU A 83 8.42 4.45 -6.29
CA GLU A 83 9.69 5.18 -6.39
C GLU A 83 10.91 4.24 -6.27
N ALA A 84 10.77 3.13 -5.55
CA ALA A 84 11.78 2.08 -5.46
C ALA A 84 11.84 1.16 -6.69
N GLY A 85 10.91 1.30 -7.66
CA GLY A 85 10.82 0.44 -8.82
C GLY A 85 10.39 -1.00 -8.51
N LEU A 86 9.90 -1.28 -7.31
CA LEU A 86 9.56 -2.64 -6.87
C LEU A 86 8.24 -3.17 -7.44
N GLN A 87 7.46 -2.33 -8.11
CA GLN A 87 6.27 -2.71 -8.88
C GLN A 87 6.64 -3.26 -10.28
N ARG A 88 7.92 -3.20 -10.66
CA ARG A 88 8.40 -3.58 -11.99
C ARG A 88 9.27 -4.82 -11.95
N ILE A 89 9.10 -5.69 -12.94
CA ILE A 89 10.02 -6.78 -13.28
C ILE A 89 10.75 -6.38 -14.56
N GLY A 90 12.07 -6.26 -14.45
CA GLY A 90 12.94 -5.85 -15.56
C GLY A 90 13.06 -6.88 -16.67
N GLU A 91 13.74 -6.52 -17.73
CA GLU A 91 13.95 -7.33 -18.95
C GLU A 91 14.67 -8.65 -18.69
N ASP A 92 15.48 -8.72 -17.65
CA ASP A 92 16.19 -9.93 -17.23
C ASP A 92 15.28 -10.95 -16.52
N ALA A 93 14.02 -10.58 -16.26
CA ALA A 93 13.06 -11.35 -15.47
C ALA A 93 13.54 -11.69 -14.03
N ALA A 94 14.66 -11.11 -13.61
CA ALA A 94 15.17 -11.28 -12.26
C ALA A 94 14.34 -10.47 -11.26
N VAL A 95 14.19 -11.03 -10.07
CA VAL A 95 13.68 -10.31 -8.91
C VAL A 95 14.89 -10.00 -8.04
N PRO A 96 15.15 -8.72 -7.71
CA PRO A 96 16.24 -8.37 -6.81
C PRO A 96 16.14 -9.16 -5.51
N ASP A 97 17.26 -9.46 -4.88
CA ASP A 97 17.24 -10.11 -3.58
C ASP A 97 16.67 -9.18 -2.49
N PHE A 98 16.42 -9.72 -1.29
CA PHE A 98 15.79 -8.93 -0.23
C PHE A 98 16.65 -7.72 0.23
N PRO A 99 17.97 -7.84 0.42
CA PRO A 99 18.83 -6.69 0.69
C PRO A 99 18.76 -5.61 -0.38
N GLU A 100 18.75 -5.97 -1.65
CA GLU A 100 18.64 -5.04 -2.77
C GLU A 100 17.29 -4.31 -2.77
N GLN A 101 16.20 -5.03 -2.53
CA GLN A 101 14.86 -4.42 -2.41
C GLN A 101 14.78 -3.46 -1.22
N VAL A 102 15.37 -3.80 -0.07
CA VAL A 102 15.46 -2.92 1.09
C VAL A 102 16.27 -1.67 0.76
N GLN A 103 17.39 -1.83 0.06
CA GLN A 103 18.23 -0.70 -0.36
C GLN A 103 17.48 0.22 -1.33
N ALA A 104 16.70 -0.34 -2.26
CA ALA A 104 15.85 0.43 -3.16
C ALA A 104 14.79 1.23 -2.39
N LEU A 105 14.11 0.62 -1.39
CA LEU A 105 13.18 1.33 -0.51
C LEU A 105 13.86 2.48 0.26
N TRP A 106 15.07 2.26 0.78
CA TRP A 106 15.83 3.30 1.48
C TRP A 106 16.21 4.44 0.57
N THR A 107 16.58 4.15 -0.68
CA THR A 107 16.92 5.16 -1.69
C THR A 107 15.68 5.97 -2.05
N ALA A 108 14.57 5.30 -2.33
CA ALA A 108 13.28 5.93 -2.62
C ALA A 108 12.78 6.79 -1.46
N ALA A 109 12.89 6.29 -0.23
CA ALA A 109 12.53 7.07 0.96
C ALA A 109 13.38 8.36 1.13
N GLY A 110 14.54 8.43 0.51
CA GLY A 110 15.38 9.63 0.46
C GLY A 110 14.78 10.75 -0.38
N SER A 111 14.02 10.43 -1.43
CA SER A 111 13.34 11.39 -2.31
C SER A 111 11.98 11.85 -1.78
N VAL A 112 11.37 11.09 -0.85
CA VAL A 112 10.06 11.43 -0.27
C VAL A 112 10.22 12.44 0.86
N ASN A 113 9.82 13.69 0.61
CA ASN A 113 9.91 14.76 1.59
C ASN A 113 8.70 14.75 2.54
N LEU A 114 8.94 14.61 3.84
CA LEU A 114 7.94 14.69 4.89
C LEU A 114 7.79 16.10 5.48
N ASP A 115 8.83 16.93 5.35
CA ASP A 115 8.89 18.32 5.81
C ASP A 115 10.02 19.06 5.06
N VAL A 116 10.11 20.39 5.23
CA VAL A 116 11.03 21.30 4.52
C VAL A 116 12.52 20.84 4.53
N LYS A 117 12.91 20.01 5.50
CA LYS A 117 14.31 19.53 5.64
C LYS A 117 14.42 18.05 6.05
N ALA A 118 13.37 17.25 5.85
CA ALA A 118 13.39 15.87 6.33
C ALA A 118 12.73 14.93 5.33
N SER A 119 13.51 13.99 4.79
CA SER A 119 12.99 12.90 3.94
C SER A 119 12.47 11.74 4.80
N LEU A 120 11.60 10.92 4.23
CA LEU A 120 11.05 9.71 4.86
C LEU A 120 12.16 8.78 5.37
N ARG A 121 13.31 8.75 4.72
CA ARG A 121 14.47 7.94 5.12
C ARG A 121 14.85 8.12 6.59
N HIS A 122 14.71 9.33 7.15
CA HIS A 122 15.01 9.59 8.56
C HIS A 122 13.97 9.01 9.53
N PHE A 123 12.79 8.67 9.04
CA PHE A 123 11.63 8.19 9.80
C PHE A 123 11.28 6.74 9.50
N LEU A 124 12.07 6.07 8.65
CA LEU A 124 11.82 4.72 8.18
C LEU A 124 12.70 3.70 8.92
N CYS A 125 12.14 2.53 9.20
CA CYS A 125 12.88 1.29 9.43
C CYS A 125 12.22 0.13 8.67
N THR A 126 13.01 -0.92 8.43
CA THR A 126 12.58 -2.13 7.70
C THR A 126 12.79 -3.40 8.53
N SER A 127 13.11 -3.22 9.82
CA SER A 127 13.27 -4.31 10.79
C SER A 127 12.64 -3.92 12.12
N VAL A 128 11.94 -4.86 12.73
CA VAL A 128 11.32 -4.73 14.05
C VAL A 128 12.36 -4.38 15.12
N THR A 129 13.53 -5.01 15.06
CA THR A 129 14.63 -4.80 16.02
C THR A 129 15.20 -3.37 15.99
N ARG A 130 14.93 -2.61 14.92
CA ARG A 130 15.38 -1.22 14.77
C ARG A 130 14.37 -0.19 15.23
N MET A 131 13.15 -0.59 15.61
CA MET A 131 12.11 0.34 16.06
C MET A 131 12.52 1.16 17.29
N PRO A 132 13.11 0.60 18.36
CA PRO A 132 13.53 1.39 19.52
C PRO A 132 14.55 2.48 19.16
N ALA A 133 15.61 2.12 18.46
CA ALA A 133 16.63 3.09 18.02
C ALA A 133 16.08 4.16 17.05
N LEU A 134 15.09 3.82 16.24
CA LEU A 134 14.37 4.81 15.44
C LEU A 134 13.67 5.83 16.32
N ILE A 135 12.88 5.39 17.29
CA ILE A 135 12.08 6.28 18.14
C ILE A 135 13.00 7.15 19.02
N GLU A 136 14.04 6.59 19.66
CA GLU A 136 15.03 7.35 20.42
C GLU A 136 15.65 8.49 19.59
N ARG A 137 15.99 8.22 18.32
CA ARG A 137 16.49 9.26 17.40
C ARG A 137 15.43 10.32 17.11
N LEU A 138 14.16 9.93 16.93
CA LEU A 138 13.09 10.86 16.60
C LEU A 138 12.68 11.74 17.79
N GLU A 139 12.86 11.29 19.00
CA GLU A 139 12.65 12.08 20.23
C GLU A 139 13.59 13.28 20.34
N GLN A 140 14.75 13.22 19.67
CA GLN A 140 15.68 14.34 19.55
C GLN A 140 15.21 15.40 18.53
N VAL A 141 14.22 15.09 17.70
CA VAL A 141 13.64 16.01 16.72
C VAL A 141 12.61 16.93 17.42
N ARG A 142 12.58 18.20 17.02
CA ARG A 142 11.65 19.19 17.61
C ARG A 142 10.20 18.65 17.66
N PRO A 143 9.56 18.61 18.83
CA PRO A 143 8.24 18.02 19.00
C PRO A 143 7.15 18.59 18.07
N GLY A 144 7.16 19.89 17.80
CA GLY A 144 6.17 20.56 16.94
C GLY A 144 6.10 20.09 15.48
N ARG A 145 7.00 19.18 15.05
CA ARG A 145 6.92 18.57 13.73
C ARG A 145 5.92 17.42 13.65
N PHE A 146 5.56 16.85 14.79
CA PHE A 146 4.71 15.66 14.86
C PHE A 146 3.27 15.99 15.27
N VAL A 147 2.33 15.19 14.80
CA VAL A 147 0.95 15.21 15.29
C VAL A 147 0.94 15.02 16.81
N ASN A 148 0.22 15.90 17.52
CA ASN A 148 0.11 15.85 18.95
C ASN A 148 1.45 15.84 19.70
N ASN A 149 2.50 16.42 19.08
CA ASN A 149 3.88 16.45 19.62
C ASN A 149 4.43 15.05 19.94
N ARG A 150 3.89 13.99 19.33
CA ARG A 150 4.33 12.61 19.55
C ARG A 150 5.25 12.16 18.42
N PRO A 151 6.54 11.95 18.68
CA PRO A 151 7.47 11.37 17.72
C PRO A 151 6.98 10.02 17.25
N HIS A 152 6.94 9.83 15.93
CA HIS A 152 6.56 8.58 15.32
C HIS A 152 7.35 8.33 14.04
N GLY A 153 7.58 7.06 13.74
CA GLY A 153 8.25 6.59 12.54
C GLY A 153 7.39 5.60 11.76
N ILE A 154 7.93 5.12 10.66
CA ILE A 154 7.31 4.14 9.77
C ILE A 154 8.16 2.87 9.77
N LEU A 155 7.53 1.73 10.00
CA LEU A 155 8.12 0.42 9.75
C LEU A 155 7.49 -0.15 8.47
N ILE A 156 8.33 -0.53 7.50
CA ILE A 156 7.90 -1.34 6.35
C ILE A 156 8.44 -2.75 6.54
N VAL A 157 7.53 -3.74 6.61
CA VAL A 157 7.89 -5.13 6.93
C VAL A 157 7.09 -6.13 6.10
N ARG A 158 7.73 -7.24 5.74
CA ARG A 158 7.08 -8.37 5.07
C ARG A 158 6.49 -9.31 6.11
N LEU A 159 5.27 -9.79 5.84
CA LEU A 159 4.54 -10.63 6.77
C LEU A 159 4.22 -12.01 6.16
N ALA A 160 4.30 -13.03 7.00
CA ALA A 160 3.81 -14.37 6.72
C ALA A 160 2.31 -14.52 7.03
N GLY A 161 1.73 -13.61 7.80
CA GLY A 161 0.34 -13.68 8.20
C GLY A 161 -0.10 -12.51 9.07
N ILE A 162 -1.40 -12.52 9.37
CA ILE A 162 -2.06 -11.59 10.29
C ILE A 162 -3.11 -12.41 11.06
N ALA A 163 -3.12 -12.34 12.36
CA ALA A 163 -4.17 -12.93 13.18
C ALA A 163 -4.41 -12.08 14.43
N GLU A 164 -5.67 -11.91 14.82
CA GLU A 164 -6.09 -11.30 16.09
C GLU A 164 -5.43 -9.95 16.43
N GLY A 165 -5.08 -9.17 15.37
CA GLY A 165 -4.41 -7.88 15.56
C GLY A 165 -2.90 -7.97 15.74
N GLU A 166 -2.33 -9.15 15.58
CA GLU A 166 -0.89 -9.38 15.49
C GLU A 166 -0.46 -9.53 14.04
N LEU A 167 0.71 -8.99 13.75
CA LEU A 167 1.40 -9.15 12.48
C LEU A 167 2.51 -10.18 12.65
N PHE A 168 2.57 -11.17 11.78
CA PHE A 168 3.59 -12.21 11.78
C PHE A 168 4.63 -11.92 10.70
N PRO A 169 5.80 -11.33 11.06
CA PRO A 169 6.85 -11.06 10.09
C PRO A 169 7.38 -12.36 9.45
N LEU A 170 7.94 -12.25 8.23
CA LEU A 170 8.65 -13.39 7.62
C LEU A 170 9.91 -13.78 8.41
N ALA A 171 10.44 -12.87 9.22
CA ALA A 171 11.57 -13.11 10.13
C ALA A 171 11.41 -12.26 11.39
N GLY A 172 11.62 -12.85 12.55
CA GLY A 172 11.47 -12.21 13.86
C GLY A 172 10.16 -12.58 14.56
N ASP A 173 9.94 -11.97 15.72
CA ASP A 173 8.81 -12.23 16.59
C ASP A 173 7.52 -11.55 16.09
N PRO A 174 6.35 -12.07 16.50
CA PRO A 174 5.07 -11.41 16.24
C PRO A 174 5.04 -9.97 16.76
N ILE A 175 4.33 -9.11 16.04
CA ILE A 175 4.19 -7.68 16.36
C ILE A 175 2.75 -7.41 16.76
N ALA A 176 2.52 -7.15 18.04
CA ALA A 176 1.22 -6.68 18.50
C ALA A 176 0.96 -5.25 18.01
N VAL A 177 -0.21 -5.01 17.41
CA VAL A 177 -0.65 -3.68 16.99
C VAL A 177 -1.62 -3.14 18.02
N ARG A 178 -1.29 -2.00 18.63
CA ARG A 178 -2.09 -1.37 19.70
C ARG A 178 -3.29 -0.55 19.20
N GLY A 179 -3.54 -0.55 17.92
CA GLY A 179 -4.63 0.20 17.32
C GLY A 179 -5.16 -0.47 16.05
N ARG A 180 -5.50 0.33 15.06
CA ARG A 180 -6.17 -0.17 13.86
C ARG A 180 -5.21 -0.89 12.91
N VAL A 181 -5.62 -2.05 12.44
CA VAL A 181 -5.02 -2.73 11.29
C VAL A 181 -5.98 -2.64 10.10
N ALA A 182 -5.56 -1.95 9.06
CA ALA A 182 -6.28 -1.87 7.80
C ALA A 182 -5.66 -2.88 6.81
N VAL A 183 -6.43 -3.85 6.37
CA VAL A 183 -5.98 -4.90 5.45
C VAL A 183 -6.65 -4.70 4.10
N PHE A 184 -5.86 -4.63 3.02
CA PHE A 184 -6.41 -4.59 1.67
C PHE A 184 -7.09 -5.92 1.32
N GLY A 185 -8.22 -5.83 0.66
CA GLY A 185 -9.02 -6.96 0.18
C GLY A 185 -10.47 -6.87 0.63
N GLU A 186 -11.31 -7.59 -0.06
CA GLU A 186 -12.75 -7.63 0.22
C GLU A 186 -13.03 -8.32 1.56
N ASN A 187 -14.09 -7.88 2.24
CA ASN A 187 -14.56 -8.55 3.43
C ASN A 187 -15.22 -9.89 3.01
N PRO A 188 -14.70 -11.05 3.47
CA PRO A 188 -15.25 -12.35 3.12
C PRO A 188 -16.72 -12.51 3.50
N GLU A 189 -17.17 -11.82 4.55
CA GLU A 189 -18.56 -11.84 5.00
C GLU A 189 -19.51 -11.13 4.01
N GLN A 190 -19.01 -10.12 3.30
CA GLN A 190 -19.79 -9.31 2.36
C GLN A 190 -19.74 -9.85 0.92
N CYS A 191 -18.63 -10.43 0.49
CA CYS A 191 -18.37 -10.73 -0.92
C CYS A 191 -18.25 -12.22 -1.24
N ARG A 192 -18.33 -13.14 -0.27
CA ARG A 192 -18.03 -14.58 -0.43
C ARG A 192 -16.66 -14.85 -1.09
N ALA A 193 -15.81 -13.84 -1.15
CA ALA A 193 -14.47 -13.98 -1.68
C ALA A 193 -13.55 -14.61 -0.61
N ALA A 194 -12.68 -15.50 -1.03
CA ALA A 194 -11.63 -15.98 -0.15
C ALA A 194 -10.71 -14.82 0.25
N PRO A 195 -10.31 -14.72 1.53
CA PRO A 195 -9.36 -13.69 1.95
C PRO A 195 -8.05 -13.86 1.18
N LEU A 196 -7.49 -12.75 0.71
CA LEU A 196 -6.20 -12.76 0.04
C LEU A 196 -5.15 -13.41 0.93
N GLN A 197 -4.39 -14.33 0.33
CA GLN A 197 -3.41 -15.14 1.04
C GLN A 197 -2.09 -14.38 1.22
N PRO A 198 -1.30 -14.71 2.26
CA PRO A 198 0.06 -14.19 2.39
C PRO A 198 0.94 -14.62 1.19
N PRO A 199 2.11 -14.00 0.99
CA PRO A 199 2.72 -13.01 1.87
C PRO A 199 2.11 -11.62 1.74
N TYR A 200 2.36 -10.79 2.77
CA TYR A 200 1.94 -9.39 2.75
C TYR A 200 3.13 -8.45 2.90
N LEU A 201 2.95 -7.20 2.48
CA LEU A 201 3.80 -6.08 2.83
C LEU A 201 3.00 -5.12 3.71
N ALA A 202 3.55 -4.72 4.83
CA ALA A 202 2.90 -3.80 5.76
C ALA A 202 3.68 -2.50 5.90
N ALA A 203 2.95 -1.39 6.00
CA ALA A 203 3.46 -0.13 6.52
C ALA A 203 2.81 0.11 7.87
N CYS A 204 3.62 0.35 8.89
CA CYS A 204 3.19 0.49 10.26
C CYS A 204 3.65 1.84 10.84
N VAL A 205 2.80 2.49 11.60
CA VAL A 205 3.19 3.65 12.42
C VAL A 205 3.76 3.16 13.74
N VAL A 206 4.99 3.52 14.02
CA VAL A 206 5.72 3.15 15.24
C VAL A 206 5.89 4.39 16.12
N ALA A 207 5.55 4.30 17.39
CA ALA A 207 5.78 5.35 18.38
C ALA A 207 5.82 4.75 19.80
N ARG A 208 6.10 5.58 20.81
CA ARG A 208 5.83 5.17 22.19
C ARG A 208 4.33 5.12 22.44
N ALA A 209 3.88 4.06 23.04
CA ALA A 209 2.48 3.95 23.47
C ALA A 209 2.22 4.85 24.68
N ALA A 210 1.00 5.39 24.76
CA ALA A 210 0.64 6.27 25.88
C ALA A 210 0.45 5.52 27.23
N SER A 211 0.22 4.20 27.15
CA SER A 211 -0.13 3.40 28.32
C SER A 211 1.08 2.99 29.19
N ASP A 212 2.23 2.76 28.55
CA ASP A 212 3.41 2.17 29.19
C ASP A 212 4.73 2.69 28.62
N GLU A 213 4.68 3.71 27.77
CA GLU A 213 5.81 4.31 27.08
C GLU A 213 6.67 3.32 26.25
N ALA A 214 6.23 2.08 26.11
CA ALA A 214 6.91 1.11 25.28
C ALA A 214 6.84 1.48 23.81
N VAL A 215 7.91 1.20 23.05
CA VAL A 215 7.90 1.34 21.59
C VAL A 215 7.01 0.27 21.01
N ALA A 216 5.98 0.67 20.28
CA ALA A 216 4.96 -0.22 19.74
C ALA A 216 4.50 0.22 18.35
N VAL A 217 3.89 -0.71 17.63
CA VAL A 217 3.12 -0.41 16.42
C VAL A 217 1.74 0.10 16.85
N LEU A 218 1.43 1.35 16.53
CA LEU A 218 0.16 1.97 16.87
C LEU A 218 -0.92 1.73 15.82
N SER A 219 -0.54 1.55 14.58
CA SER A 219 -1.46 1.25 13.47
C SER A 219 -0.70 0.65 12.31
N ALA A 220 -1.38 -0.13 11.48
CA ALA A 220 -0.80 -0.76 10.32
C ALA A 220 -1.74 -0.71 9.11
N TYR A 221 -1.16 -0.58 7.93
CA TYR A 221 -1.79 -0.92 6.67
C TYR A 221 -1.07 -2.12 6.08
N VAL A 222 -1.82 -3.12 5.66
CA VAL A 222 -1.30 -4.37 5.14
C VAL A 222 -1.84 -4.62 3.75
N HIS A 223 -0.96 -4.94 2.82
CA HIS A 223 -1.29 -5.20 1.43
C HIS A 223 -0.69 -6.54 0.98
N PRO A 224 -1.42 -7.35 0.19
CA PRO A 224 -0.88 -8.60 -0.34
C PRO A 224 0.31 -8.37 -1.23
N GLY A 225 1.32 -9.23 -1.09
CA GLY A 225 2.52 -9.24 -1.93
C GLY A 225 2.48 -10.38 -2.96
N ALA A 226 3.21 -10.21 -4.04
CA ALA A 226 3.26 -11.20 -5.11
C ALA A 226 3.92 -12.52 -4.66
N SER A 227 5.00 -12.45 -3.88
CA SER A 227 5.69 -13.62 -3.35
C SER A 227 6.51 -13.27 -2.10
N ARG A 228 6.99 -14.30 -1.39
CA ARG A 228 7.91 -14.10 -0.24
C ARG A 228 9.21 -13.39 -0.61
N GLY A 229 9.65 -13.54 -1.85
CA GLY A 229 10.90 -12.94 -2.35
C GLY A 229 10.73 -11.58 -3.01
N HIS A 230 9.49 -11.12 -3.26
CA HIS A 230 9.26 -9.89 -4.01
C HIS A 230 8.25 -8.98 -3.32
N MET A 231 8.62 -7.72 -3.09
CA MET A 231 7.78 -6.69 -2.45
C MET A 231 6.78 -6.05 -3.43
N LEU A 232 6.55 -6.63 -4.60
CA LEU A 232 5.54 -6.19 -5.54
C LEU A 232 4.15 -6.40 -4.93
N LEU A 233 3.33 -5.35 -4.91
CA LEU A 233 1.98 -5.39 -4.38
C LEU A 233 1.00 -5.95 -5.43
N ILE A 234 0.03 -6.73 -4.97
CA ILE A 234 -1.03 -7.30 -5.81
C ILE A 234 -2.39 -7.09 -5.16
N ASP A 235 -3.44 -6.98 -5.96
CA ASP A 235 -4.79 -6.70 -5.49
C ASP A 235 -5.66 -7.97 -5.39
N SER A 236 -5.23 -9.10 -5.98
CA SER A 236 -5.97 -10.37 -5.95
C SER A 236 -5.08 -11.59 -6.15
N ASP A 237 -5.55 -12.78 -5.75
CA ASP A 237 -4.87 -14.04 -6.07
C ASP A 237 -4.91 -14.35 -7.57
N TYR A 238 -5.90 -13.81 -8.30
CA TYR A 238 -5.94 -13.88 -9.75
C TYR A 238 -4.78 -13.11 -10.38
N GLU A 239 -4.50 -11.89 -9.91
CA GLU A 239 -3.32 -11.13 -10.33
C GLU A 239 -2.01 -11.87 -10.02
N ARG A 240 -1.93 -12.55 -8.87
CA ARG A 240 -0.76 -13.36 -8.51
C ARG A 240 -0.51 -14.48 -9.52
N GLN A 241 -1.57 -15.16 -9.94
CA GLN A 241 -1.50 -16.19 -10.98
C GLN A 241 -1.15 -15.59 -12.34
N THR A 242 -1.78 -14.49 -12.73
CA THR A 242 -1.50 -13.76 -13.97
C THR A 242 -0.04 -13.33 -14.03
N LEU A 243 0.50 -12.78 -12.95
CA LEU A 243 1.91 -12.40 -12.86
C LEU A 243 2.85 -13.60 -13.07
N ALA A 244 2.53 -14.75 -12.47
CA ALA A 244 3.33 -15.96 -12.65
C ALA A 244 3.33 -16.43 -14.11
N GLN A 245 2.19 -16.35 -14.80
CA GLN A 245 2.07 -16.66 -16.22
C GLN A 245 2.85 -15.65 -17.08
N LEU A 246 2.69 -14.35 -16.84
CA LEU A 246 3.43 -13.30 -17.56
C LEU A 246 4.95 -13.48 -17.43
N ARG A 247 5.45 -13.81 -16.25
CA ARG A 247 6.88 -14.12 -16.03
C ARG A 247 7.34 -15.36 -16.79
N SER A 248 6.50 -16.37 -16.90
CA SER A 248 6.79 -17.57 -17.69
C SER A 248 6.91 -17.22 -19.18
N VAL A 249 5.99 -16.40 -19.70
CA VAL A 249 6.02 -15.90 -21.08
C VAL A 249 7.24 -15.01 -21.30
N GLN A 250 7.52 -14.06 -20.43
CA GLN A 250 8.71 -13.20 -20.47
C GLN A 250 10.00 -14.03 -20.57
N SER A 251 10.14 -15.04 -19.72
CA SER A 251 11.30 -15.93 -19.70
C SER A 251 11.38 -16.77 -20.98
N TRP A 252 10.26 -17.17 -21.54
CA TRP A 252 10.20 -17.91 -22.81
C TRP A 252 10.59 -17.01 -23.98
N LEU A 253 10.02 -15.81 -24.10
CA LEU A 253 10.34 -14.82 -25.14
C LEU A 253 11.83 -14.51 -25.16
N ARG A 254 12.41 -14.27 -23.99
CA ARG A 254 13.85 -13.99 -23.86
C ARG A 254 14.69 -15.16 -24.35
N ARG A 255 14.40 -16.40 -23.90
CA ARG A 255 15.22 -17.57 -24.23
C ARG A 255 15.05 -18.07 -25.65
N ARG A 256 13.85 -17.97 -26.22
CA ARG A 256 13.53 -18.54 -27.53
C ARG A 256 13.57 -17.54 -28.67
N CYS A 257 13.22 -16.30 -28.38
CA CYS A 257 13.05 -15.26 -29.40
C CYS A 257 14.07 -14.13 -29.28
N GLY A 258 14.85 -14.06 -28.17
CA GLY A 258 15.74 -12.94 -27.88
C GLY A 258 15.00 -11.62 -27.60
N VAL A 259 13.66 -11.70 -27.38
CA VAL A 259 12.84 -10.52 -27.09
C VAL A 259 12.90 -10.19 -25.61
N LEU A 260 13.29 -8.97 -25.31
CA LEU A 260 13.30 -8.43 -23.96
C LEU A 260 11.97 -7.71 -23.69
N THR A 261 11.38 -7.98 -22.55
CA THR A 261 10.10 -7.37 -22.14
C THR A 261 10.17 -6.98 -20.66
N THR A 262 9.40 -5.98 -20.27
CA THR A 262 9.19 -5.60 -18.86
C THR A 262 7.76 -5.89 -18.45
N ILE A 263 7.54 -6.14 -17.16
CA ILE A 263 6.20 -6.24 -16.56
C ILE A 263 6.12 -5.18 -15.48
N ASP A 264 5.13 -4.31 -15.56
CA ASP A 264 4.90 -3.23 -14.59
C ASP A 264 3.49 -3.34 -14.01
N LYS A 265 3.35 -3.24 -12.70
CA LYS A 265 2.06 -3.13 -12.02
C LYS A 265 1.83 -1.69 -11.58
N PRO A 266 0.98 -0.92 -12.28
CA PRO A 266 0.64 0.42 -11.85
C PRO A 266 -0.06 0.39 -10.49
N LEU A 267 0.41 1.20 -9.56
CA LEU A 267 -0.21 1.36 -8.24
C LEU A 267 -1.04 2.65 -8.14
N PHE A 268 -0.94 3.51 -9.14
CA PHE A 268 -1.66 4.77 -9.23
C PHE A 268 -2.35 4.92 -10.58
N ASP A 269 -3.31 5.85 -10.65
CA ASP A 269 -4.01 6.17 -11.88
C ASP A 269 -3.02 6.66 -12.95
N LEU A 270 -3.03 6.02 -14.10
CA LEU A 270 -2.15 6.36 -15.23
C LEU A 270 -2.61 7.63 -15.97
N ARG A 271 -3.82 8.09 -15.70
CA ARG A 271 -4.33 9.31 -16.35
C ARG A 271 -3.81 10.56 -15.64
N PRO A 272 -3.64 11.65 -16.40
CA PRO A 272 -3.36 12.93 -15.79
C PRO A 272 -4.51 13.33 -14.83
N PRO A 273 -4.22 14.12 -13.79
CA PRO A 273 -5.25 14.61 -12.89
C PRO A 273 -6.35 15.29 -13.69
N ALA A 274 -7.60 14.91 -13.44
CA ALA A 274 -8.75 15.54 -14.06
C ALA A 274 -8.82 17.02 -13.68
N SER A 275 -9.28 17.88 -14.60
CA SER A 275 -9.62 19.26 -14.26
C SER A 275 -10.78 19.25 -13.26
N THR A 276 -10.93 20.33 -12.50
CA THR A 276 -12.02 20.47 -11.51
C THR A 276 -13.41 20.39 -12.15
N ASP A 277 -13.48 20.66 -13.45
CA ASP A 277 -14.74 20.72 -14.21
C ASP A 277 -15.07 19.38 -14.89
N ASP A 278 -14.14 18.41 -14.88
CA ASP A 278 -14.38 17.10 -15.45
C ASP A 278 -15.29 16.24 -14.55
N ALA A 279 -16.20 15.50 -15.20
CA ALA A 279 -16.98 14.50 -14.48
C ALA A 279 -16.06 13.46 -13.82
N PRO A 280 -16.38 12.99 -12.60
CA PRO A 280 -15.57 11.99 -11.90
C PRO A 280 -15.51 10.70 -12.73
N ARG A 281 -14.31 10.26 -13.05
CA ARG A 281 -14.05 9.03 -13.81
C ARG A 281 -13.38 8.00 -12.90
N PRO A 282 -13.69 6.71 -13.05
CA PRO A 282 -12.99 5.67 -12.30
C PRO A 282 -11.50 5.68 -12.66
N PRO A 283 -10.59 5.42 -11.72
CA PRO A 283 -9.15 5.41 -11.99
C PRO A 283 -8.80 4.35 -13.04
N LEU A 284 -7.88 4.67 -13.96
CA LEU A 284 -7.32 3.74 -14.93
C LEU A 284 -6.07 3.08 -14.32
N ILE A 285 -6.26 1.93 -13.70
CA ILE A 285 -5.19 1.15 -13.10
C ILE A 285 -5.31 -0.28 -13.66
N PRO A 286 -4.63 -0.58 -14.79
CA PRO A 286 -4.59 -1.95 -15.30
C PRO A 286 -3.83 -2.85 -14.32
N ASP A 287 -4.18 -4.14 -14.32
CA ASP A 287 -3.49 -5.10 -13.46
C ASP A 287 -2.00 -5.17 -13.80
N PHE A 288 -1.67 -5.19 -15.08
CA PHE A 288 -0.26 -5.19 -15.55
C PHE A 288 -0.13 -4.46 -16.88
N LEU A 289 1.05 -3.86 -17.08
CA LEU A 289 1.55 -3.38 -18.35
C LEU A 289 2.72 -4.26 -18.78
N VAL A 290 2.75 -4.64 -20.05
CA VAL A 290 3.87 -5.38 -20.66
C VAL A 290 4.44 -4.53 -21.79
N GLY A 291 5.73 -4.21 -21.69
CA GLY A 291 6.45 -3.37 -22.65
C GLY A 291 7.73 -3.99 -23.17
#